data_d4ec013741f711792d26ece49e0194fa
#
_entry.id   d4ec013741f711792d26ece49e0194fa
#
_cell.length_a   1.000
_cell.length_b   1.000
_cell.length_c   1.000
_cell.angle_alpha   90.00
_cell.angle_beta   90.00
_cell.angle_gamma   90.00
#
_symmetry.space_group_name_H-M   'P 1'
#
loop_
_entity.id
_entity.type
_entity.pdbx_description
1 polymer ?
#
loop_
_entity_poly.entity_id
_entity_poly.type
_entity_poly.pdbx_seq_one_letter_code
_entity_poly.pdbx_strand_id
1 'polypeptide(L)'
;MMETLYDNNGTPVAYLDKDDGNTFFLWNGVPVAYLDKDYTVYGFNGMQLGWYFNGYMRDLKGYIVGFNKQSASIEVKASPIKSFKITKPVKRIKQIRRVKPIWKRNNSAICLSQFLANGIN
;
A
#
# COMPACT_ATOMS: atom_id res chain seq x y z
N MET A 1 15.66 -3.34 -0.53
CA MET A 1 15.14 -2.86 -1.83
C MET A 1 13.80 -2.19 -1.62
N MET A 2 13.62 -1.00 -2.16
CA MET A 2 12.35 -0.30 -2.00
C MET A 2 11.65 -0.08 -3.33
N GLU A 3 10.34 0.04 -3.28
CA GLU A 3 9.49 0.16 -4.44
C GLU A 3 8.47 1.28 -4.19
N THR A 4 8.52 2.32 -5.01
CA THR A 4 7.62 3.46 -4.87
C THR A 4 6.21 3.10 -5.33
N LEU A 5 5.22 3.57 -4.58
CA LEU A 5 3.81 3.43 -4.91
C LEU A 5 3.21 4.79 -5.22
N TYR A 6 2.48 4.85 -6.32
CA TYR A 6 1.85 6.05 -6.84
C TYR A 6 0.33 5.92 -6.73
N ASP A 7 -0.32 7.04 -6.49
CA ASP A 7 -1.79 7.07 -6.60
C ASP A 7 -2.22 7.11 -8.07
N ASN A 8 -3.53 7.14 -8.30
CA ASN A 8 -4.07 7.08 -9.65
C ASN A 8 -3.82 8.35 -10.47
N ASN A 9 -3.25 9.38 -9.87
CA ASN A 9 -2.80 10.60 -10.55
C ASN A 9 -1.29 10.59 -10.83
N GLY A 10 -0.60 9.51 -10.49
CA GLY A 10 0.85 9.41 -10.66
C GLY A 10 1.65 10.11 -9.57
N THR A 11 1.02 10.51 -8.48
CA THR A 11 1.69 11.14 -7.34
C THR A 11 2.28 10.06 -6.44
N PRO A 12 3.60 10.12 -6.10
CA PRO A 12 4.19 9.15 -5.18
C PRO A 12 3.66 9.40 -3.76
N VAL A 13 3.08 8.38 -3.15
CA VAL A 13 2.45 8.47 -1.83
C VAL A 13 3.25 7.73 -0.78
N ALA A 14 3.81 6.58 -1.15
CA ALA A 14 4.44 5.68 -0.20
C ALA A 14 5.52 4.85 -0.89
N TYR A 15 6.25 4.07 -0.10
CA TYR A 15 7.14 3.07 -0.66
C TYR A 15 7.05 1.77 0.15
N LEU A 16 7.26 0.66 -0.54
CA LEU A 16 7.38 -0.66 0.08
C LEU A 16 8.86 -0.93 0.30
N ASP A 17 9.26 -1.21 1.53
CA ASP A 17 10.62 -1.64 1.85
C ASP A 17 10.62 -3.13 2.12
N LYS A 18 11.11 -3.89 1.13
CA LYS A 18 11.13 -5.35 1.21
C LYS A 18 12.16 -5.87 2.18
N ASP A 19 13.17 -5.07 2.50
CA ASP A 19 14.22 -5.44 3.44
C ASP A 19 13.88 -5.05 4.88
N ASP A 20 12.75 -4.41 5.09
CA ASP A 20 12.28 -3.97 6.41
C ASP A 20 10.89 -4.55 6.68
N GLY A 21 10.81 -5.89 6.71
CA GLY A 21 9.57 -6.60 7.03
C GLY A 21 8.46 -6.39 6.03
N ASN A 22 8.76 -6.10 4.77
CA ASN A 22 7.76 -5.80 3.74
C ASN A 22 6.80 -4.71 4.20
N THR A 23 7.33 -3.63 4.75
CA THR A 23 6.55 -2.54 5.32
C THR A 23 6.35 -1.43 4.31
N PHE A 24 5.14 -0.88 4.30
CA PHE A 24 4.81 0.33 3.54
C PHE A 24 5.01 1.54 4.43
N PHE A 25 5.84 2.47 3.97
CA PHE A 25 6.13 3.73 4.66
C PHE A 25 5.65 4.91 3.84
N LEU A 26 5.13 5.92 4.50
CA LEU A 26 4.94 7.23 3.89
C LEU A 26 6.31 7.93 3.77
N TRP A 27 6.39 8.97 2.95
CA TRP A 27 7.64 9.69 2.74
C TRP A 27 8.14 10.42 4.00
N ASN A 28 7.24 10.71 4.95
CA ASN A 28 7.61 11.28 6.25
C ASN A 28 8.15 10.24 7.25
N GLY A 29 8.29 8.99 6.82
CA GLY A 29 8.83 7.91 7.65
C GLY A 29 7.81 7.14 8.46
N VAL A 30 6.53 7.46 8.36
CA VAL A 30 5.48 6.77 9.12
C VAL A 30 5.18 5.42 8.49
N PRO A 31 5.35 4.31 9.24
CA PRO A 31 4.92 2.99 8.77
C PRO A 31 3.40 2.87 8.86
N VAL A 32 2.76 2.46 7.77
CA VAL A 32 1.29 2.47 7.69
C VAL A 32 0.68 1.09 7.50
N ALA A 33 1.42 0.17 6.87
CA ALA A 33 0.89 -1.15 6.54
C ALA A 33 2.05 -2.10 6.25
N TYR A 34 1.75 -3.37 6.11
CA TYR A 34 2.75 -4.36 5.70
C TYR A 34 2.14 -5.38 4.74
N LEU A 35 2.99 -5.97 3.93
CA LEU A 35 2.62 -7.00 2.98
C LEU A 35 2.78 -8.36 3.66
N ASP A 36 1.68 -9.09 3.75
CA ASP A 36 1.64 -10.41 4.36
C ASP A 36 1.56 -11.50 3.28
N LYS A 37 1.35 -12.73 3.71
CA LYS A 37 1.20 -13.88 2.82
C LYS A 37 0.07 -13.65 1.84
N ASP A 38 0.19 -14.27 0.67
CA ASP A 38 -0.84 -14.22 -0.37
C ASP A 38 -1.10 -12.80 -0.86
N TYR A 39 -0.06 -11.96 -0.82
CA TYR A 39 -0.12 -10.58 -1.29
C TYR A 39 -1.12 -9.72 -0.52
N THR A 40 -1.53 -10.16 0.66
CA THR A 40 -2.50 -9.45 1.51
C THR A 40 -1.82 -8.26 2.18
N VAL A 41 -2.48 -7.10 2.16
CA VAL A 41 -2.01 -5.90 2.83
C VAL A 41 -2.79 -5.71 4.11
N TYR A 42 -2.07 -5.67 5.24
CA TYR A 42 -2.64 -5.41 6.56
C TYR A 42 -2.11 -4.09 7.10
N GLY A 43 -2.99 -3.35 7.76
CA GLY A 43 -2.56 -2.26 8.62
C GLY A 43 -1.99 -2.78 9.93
N PHE A 44 -1.20 -1.94 10.62
CA PHE A 44 -0.70 -2.30 11.94
C PHE A 44 -1.82 -2.42 12.98
N ASN A 45 -2.98 -1.84 12.70
CA ASN A 45 -4.18 -2.01 13.53
C ASN A 45 -4.88 -3.36 13.37
N GLY A 46 -4.36 -4.23 12.50
CA GLY A 46 -4.91 -5.55 12.24
C GLY A 46 -5.98 -5.60 11.15
N MET A 47 -6.39 -4.46 10.61
CA MET A 47 -7.39 -4.45 9.53
C MET A 47 -6.77 -4.88 8.22
N GLN A 48 -7.45 -5.75 7.48
CA GLN A 48 -7.10 -6.05 6.11
C GLN A 48 -7.50 -4.86 5.23
N LEU A 49 -6.53 -4.30 4.51
CA LEU A 49 -6.78 -3.15 3.64
C LEU A 49 -7.10 -3.58 2.21
N GLY A 50 -6.44 -4.62 1.74
CA GLY A 50 -6.61 -5.10 0.37
C GLY A 50 -5.47 -6.03 -0.02
N TRP A 51 -5.02 -5.92 -1.27
CA TRP A 51 -3.94 -6.74 -1.82
C TRP A 51 -2.97 -5.90 -2.62
N TYR A 52 -1.72 -6.30 -2.61
CA TYR A 52 -0.70 -5.72 -3.48
C TYR A 52 -0.08 -6.85 -4.30
N PHE A 53 -0.45 -6.93 -5.57
CA PHE A 53 -0.03 -8.01 -6.44
C PHE A 53 0.25 -7.47 -7.83
N ASN A 54 1.34 -7.93 -8.41
CA ASN A 54 1.72 -7.62 -9.79
C ASN A 54 1.79 -6.11 -10.06
N GLY A 55 2.24 -5.34 -9.06
CA GLY A 55 2.42 -3.91 -9.17
C GLY A 55 1.17 -3.07 -8.95
N TYR A 56 0.05 -3.67 -8.58
CA TYR A 56 -1.19 -2.96 -8.31
C TYR A 56 -1.61 -3.11 -6.86
N MET A 57 -1.88 -1.98 -6.21
CA MET A 57 -2.54 -1.96 -4.91
C MET A 57 -4.05 -1.92 -5.15
N ARG A 58 -4.77 -2.84 -4.51
CA ARG A 58 -6.22 -3.00 -4.72
C ARG A 58 -6.95 -2.96 -3.38
N ASP A 59 -8.14 -2.39 -3.40
CA ASP A 59 -9.02 -2.38 -2.24
C ASP A 59 -9.72 -3.74 -2.05
N LEU A 60 -10.57 -3.84 -1.03
CA LEU A 60 -11.23 -5.10 -0.71
C LEU A 60 -12.25 -5.56 -1.76
N LYS A 61 -12.62 -4.67 -2.68
CA LYS A 61 -13.51 -4.98 -3.80
C LYS A 61 -12.76 -5.29 -5.08
N GLY A 62 -11.43 -5.16 -5.07
CA GLY A 62 -10.57 -5.44 -6.21
C GLY A 62 -10.30 -4.24 -7.11
N TYR A 63 -10.76 -3.05 -6.76
CA TYR A 63 -10.50 -1.82 -7.51
C TYR A 63 -9.07 -1.32 -7.26
N ILE A 64 -8.50 -0.64 -8.26
CA ILE A 64 -7.12 -0.15 -8.21
C ILE A 64 -7.06 1.12 -7.36
N VAL A 65 -6.23 1.08 -6.32
CA VAL A 65 -5.97 2.23 -5.43
C VAL A 65 -4.68 2.94 -5.83
N GLY A 66 -3.73 2.19 -6.38
CA GLY A 66 -2.44 2.71 -6.79
C GLY A 66 -1.61 1.65 -7.48
N PHE A 67 -0.38 2.01 -7.87
CA PHE A 67 0.48 1.12 -8.65
C PHE A 67 1.95 1.48 -8.47
N ASN A 68 2.82 0.56 -8.86
CA ASN A 68 4.25 0.85 -8.95
C ASN A 68 4.55 1.44 -10.34
N LYS A 69 5.82 1.82 -10.56
CA LYS A 69 6.23 2.47 -11.80
C LYS A 69 6.04 1.56 -13.02
N GLN A 70 6.34 0.29 -12.89
CA GLN A 70 6.24 -0.65 -14.02
C GLN A 70 4.81 -0.88 -14.47
N SER A 71 3.85 -0.79 -13.54
CA SER A 71 2.44 -1.02 -13.84
C SER A 71 1.69 0.27 -14.18
N ALA A 72 2.36 1.42 -14.09
CA ALA A 72 1.74 2.70 -14.38
C ALA A 72 1.39 2.82 -15.86
N SER A 73 0.16 3.22 -16.15
CA SER A 73 -0.30 3.55 -17.50
C SER A 73 -0.23 5.05 -17.78
N ILE A 74 0.19 5.83 -16.81
CA ILE A 74 0.33 7.29 -16.89
C ILE A 74 1.73 7.68 -16.45
N GLU A 75 2.13 8.91 -16.75
CA GLU A 75 3.40 9.45 -16.31
C GLU A 75 3.36 9.65 -14.79
N VAL A 76 4.46 9.26 -14.13
CA VAL A 76 4.57 9.37 -12.67
C VAL A 76 5.51 10.51 -12.31
N LYS A 77 5.22 11.16 -11.18
CA LYS A 77 6.02 12.29 -10.69
C LYS A 77 7.24 11.78 -9.93
N ALA A 78 8.24 12.66 -9.80
CA ALA A 78 9.46 12.34 -9.05
C ALA A 78 9.14 12.10 -7.57
N SER A 79 9.85 11.13 -6.98
CA SER A 79 9.66 10.79 -5.58
C SER A 79 10.28 11.84 -4.67
N PRO A 80 9.63 12.15 -3.52
CA PRO A 80 10.23 13.02 -2.51
C PRO A 80 11.45 12.36 -1.87
N ILE A 81 12.20 13.15 -1.12
CA ILE A 81 13.27 12.64 -0.27
C ILE A 81 12.64 11.94 0.92
N LYS A 82 13.13 10.72 1.22
CA LYS A 82 12.64 9.96 2.37
C LYS A 82 13.11 10.59 3.67
N SER A 83 12.20 10.75 4.62
CA SER A 83 12.53 11.05 6.00
C SER A 83 12.98 9.80 6.75
N PHE A 84 13.65 9.99 7.89
CA PHE A 84 13.98 8.87 8.76
C PHE A 84 12.73 8.11 9.15
N LYS A 85 12.85 6.79 9.21
CA LYS A 85 11.72 5.93 9.59
C LYS A 85 11.38 6.09 11.06
N ILE A 86 10.08 6.20 11.33
CA ILE A 86 9.56 6.14 12.69
C ILE A 86 9.44 4.67 13.07
N THR A 87 9.64 4.37 14.36
CA THR A 87 9.55 3.01 14.88
C THR A 87 8.20 2.38 14.54
N LYS A 88 8.24 1.16 14.03
CA LYS A 88 7.02 0.45 13.68
C LYS A 88 6.22 0.12 14.94
N PRO A 89 4.89 0.32 14.91
CA PRO A 89 4.05 -0.12 16.02
C PRO A 89 4.00 -1.65 16.08
N VAL A 90 3.59 -2.18 17.22
CA VAL A 90 3.33 -3.61 17.35
C VAL A 90 2.14 -3.96 16.48
N LYS A 91 2.28 -5.01 15.67
CA LYS A 91 1.19 -5.49 14.82
C LYS A 91 0.07 -6.05 15.70
N ARG A 92 -1.13 -5.58 15.47
CA ARG A 92 -2.31 -6.09 16.15
C ARG A 92 -2.77 -7.39 15.51
N ILE A 93 -3.63 -8.12 16.19
CA ILE A 93 -4.20 -9.36 15.68
C ILE A 93 -4.90 -9.07 14.35
N LYS A 94 -4.53 -9.85 13.33
CA LYS A 94 -5.05 -9.66 11.98
C LYS A 94 -6.49 -10.12 11.89
N GLN A 95 -7.30 -9.37 11.14
CA GLN A 95 -8.60 -9.84 10.70
C GLN A 95 -8.43 -11.10 9.85
N ILE A 96 -9.47 -11.94 9.85
CA ILE A 96 -9.51 -13.10 8.97
C ILE A 96 -9.46 -12.60 7.52
N ARG A 97 -8.58 -13.22 6.72
CA ARG A 97 -8.43 -12.81 5.33
C ARG A 97 -9.72 -13.04 4.55
N ARG A 98 -10.07 -12.04 3.77
CA ARG A 98 -11.20 -12.14 2.85
C ARG A 98 -10.80 -12.91 1.61
N VAL A 99 -11.76 -13.55 0.99
CA VAL A 99 -11.57 -14.18 -0.32
C VAL A 99 -11.27 -13.09 -1.33
N LYS A 100 -10.27 -13.33 -2.17
CA LYS A 100 -9.90 -12.37 -3.22
C LYS A 100 -11.07 -12.20 -4.20
N PRO A 101 -11.47 -10.96 -4.47
CA PRO A 101 -12.47 -10.71 -5.51
C PRO A 101 -11.86 -10.85 -6.90
N ILE A 102 -12.69 -10.78 -7.91
CA ILE A 102 -12.22 -10.62 -9.29
C ILE A 102 -11.54 -9.25 -9.38
N TRP A 103 -10.31 -9.22 -9.90
CA TRP A 103 -9.58 -7.97 -10.09
C TRP A 103 -10.30 -7.10 -11.13
N LYS A 104 -10.56 -5.84 -10.75
CA LYS A 104 -11.23 -4.88 -11.61
C LYS A 104 -10.21 -3.99 -12.32
N ARG A 105 -10.57 -3.48 -13.48
CA ARG A 105 -9.73 -2.53 -14.22
C ARG A 105 -9.95 -1.09 -13.76
N ASN A 106 -11.05 -0.86 -13.06
CA ASN A 106 -11.45 0.48 -12.63
C ASN A 106 -10.65 0.90 -11.40
N ASN A 107 -10.48 2.21 -11.26
CA ASN A 107 -9.88 2.79 -10.08
C ASN A 107 -10.85 2.79 -8.92
N SER A 108 -10.31 2.63 -7.70
CA SER A 108 -11.08 2.75 -6.48
C SER A 108 -11.56 4.18 -6.28
N ALA A 109 -12.68 4.34 -5.59
CA ALA A 109 -13.15 5.66 -5.16
C ALA A 109 -12.29 6.22 -4.01
N ILE A 110 -11.54 5.36 -3.31
CA ILE A 110 -10.66 5.77 -2.21
C ILE A 110 -9.26 6.05 -2.75
N CYS A 111 -8.62 7.13 -2.32
CA CYS A 111 -7.26 7.44 -2.74
C CYS A 111 -6.24 6.63 -1.94
N LEU A 112 -5.03 6.46 -2.48
CA LEU A 112 -3.99 5.64 -1.87
C LEU A 112 -3.62 6.12 -0.47
N SER A 113 -3.52 7.42 -0.27
CA SER A 113 -3.18 7.98 1.05
C SER A 113 -4.22 7.63 2.11
N GLN A 114 -5.50 7.72 1.79
CA GLN A 114 -6.57 7.35 2.72
C GLN A 114 -6.62 5.84 2.93
N PHE A 115 -6.42 5.07 1.88
CA PHE A 115 -6.36 3.62 1.95
C PHE A 115 -5.31 3.17 2.97
N LEU A 116 -4.09 3.71 2.87
CA LEU A 116 -3.01 3.36 3.79
C LEU A 116 -3.25 3.90 5.19
N ALA A 117 -3.81 5.12 5.32
CA ALA A 117 -4.11 5.71 6.63
C ALA A 117 -5.10 4.87 7.44
N ASN A 118 -5.96 4.10 6.78
CA ASN A 118 -6.89 3.21 7.45
C ASN A 118 -6.18 2.08 8.22
N GLY A 119 -4.92 1.86 7.96
CA GLY A 119 -4.12 0.84 8.64
C GLY A 119 -3.50 1.27 9.96
N ILE A 120 -3.62 2.54 10.32
CA ILE A 120 -3.00 3.08 11.54
C ILE A 120 -3.99 3.67 12.54
N ASN A 121 -5.26 3.66 12.20
CA ASN A 121 -6.31 4.19 13.10
C ASN A 121 -6.81 3.15 14.09
#